data_2b321a823753cc6954bcb6b2c37a5c01
#
_entry.id   2b321a823753cc6954bcb6b2c37a5c01
#
_cell.length_a   1.000
_cell.length_b   1.000
_cell.length_c   1.000
_cell.angle_alpha   90.00
_cell.angle_beta   90.00
_cell.angle_gamma   90.00
#
_symmetry.space_group_name_H-M   'P 1'
#
loop_
_entity.id
_entity.type
_entity.pdbx_description
1 polymer ?
#
loop_
_entity_poly.entity_id
_entity_poly.type
_entity_poly.pdbx_seq_one_letter_code
_entity_poly.pdbx_strand_id
1 'polypeptide(L)'
;MKRFLISALMALTAFSSFGQDCGGDEKVFIKISVSAVQEKYFVGPYAKYAQKYLGVEARQASVSSTWIESVKMAAAVASPGDEFVFNFGEYISDRPDFTSVPLLKAAVGQKSIEAAASAAADQLMNIRQKRYLILTGDTDMSLSGESLKLTLEEFSRQENELLKLFLGYKLTQQLEGEFVVTPSADNESNLYVAFRISENGLLPANHLEGRMVTLEVQPLNLPASEPVASLDENPKKKHKAPKNMKWETKSEFIPAECVLRLRDGATVVLQGEAVVPQLGYTRTYEELVPVPVASK
;
A
#
# COMPACT_ATOMS: atom_id res chain seq x y z
N MET A 1 11.53 -18.19 -4.77
CA MET A 1 10.23 -17.62 -4.37
C MET A 1 10.11 -17.68 -2.86
N LYS A 2 10.53 -16.64 -2.14
CA LYS A 2 10.29 -16.52 -0.70
C LYS A 2 8.99 -15.76 -0.53
N ARG A 3 7.92 -16.49 -0.19
CA ARG A 3 6.65 -15.88 0.26
C ARG A 3 6.90 -15.31 1.64
N PHE A 4 7.02 -13.99 1.75
CA PHE A 4 6.97 -13.31 3.03
C PHE A 4 5.54 -13.43 3.56
N LEU A 5 5.39 -14.10 4.68
CA LEU A 5 4.22 -14.03 5.53
C LEU A 5 4.11 -12.58 6.02
N ILE A 6 3.14 -11.84 5.50
CA ILE A 6 2.76 -10.54 6.03
C ILE A 6 2.17 -10.82 7.41
N SER A 7 2.95 -10.50 8.44
CA SER A 7 2.48 -10.51 9.82
C SER A 7 1.48 -9.37 9.96
N ALA A 8 0.18 -9.67 9.88
CA ALA A 8 -0.89 -8.73 10.15
C ALA A 8 -0.83 -8.35 11.63
N LEU A 9 -0.14 -7.27 11.94
CA LEU A 9 -0.19 -6.65 13.25
C LEU A 9 -1.56 -5.97 13.36
N MET A 10 -2.53 -6.65 13.99
CA MET A 10 -3.82 -6.08 14.35
C MET A 10 -3.57 -4.94 15.33
N ALA A 11 -3.49 -3.71 14.83
CA ALA A 11 -3.68 -2.54 15.65
C ALA A 11 -5.19 -2.39 15.89
N LEU A 12 -5.67 -3.04 16.94
CA LEU A 12 -6.98 -2.78 17.51
C LEU A 12 -6.92 -1.38 18.12
N THR A 13 -7.16 -0.34 17.33
CA THR A 13 -7.43 0.98 17.89
C THR A 13 -8.79 0.88 18.54
N ALA A 14 -8.81 0.95 19.88
CA ALA A 14 -10.03 1.04 20.66
C ALA A 14 -10.90 2.15 20.05
N PHE A 15 -12.04 1.77 19.50
CA PHE A 15 -13.09 2.71 19.19
C PHE A 15 -13.51 3.35 20.52
N SER A 16 -13.16 4.61 20.70
CA SER A 16 -13.84 5.43 21.69
C SER A 16 -15.34 5.36 21.35
N SER A 17 -16.11 4.87 22.30
CA SER A 17 -17.56 4.79 22.24
C SER A 17 -18.12 6.12 21.73
N PHE A 18 -18.56 6.14 20.48
CA PHE A 18 -19.38 7.23 19.97
C PHE A 18 -20.72 7.14 20.70
N GLY A 19 -20.86 7.98 21.72
CA GLY A 19 -22.09 8.10 22.48
C GLY A 19 -23.19 8.73 21.63
N GLN A 20 -24.22 8.05 21.50
CA GLN A 20 -25.66 8.34 21.57
C GLN A 20 -26.31 9.53 20.84
N ASP A 21 -25.60 10.36 20.03
CA ASP A 21 -26.23 11.46 19.28
C ASP A 21 -25.66 11.63 17.85
N CYS A 22 -25.49 10.55 17.12
CA CYS A 22 -25.20 10.65 15.70
C CYS A 22 -26.50 10.97 14.95
N GLY A 23 -26.78 12.27 14.75
CA GLY A 23 -27.76 12.70 13.77
C GLY A 23 -27.37 12.17 12.40
N GLY A 24 -28.34 11.69 11.60
CA GLY A 24 -28.14 11.00 10.33
C GLY A 24 -27.38 11.75 9.21
N ASP A 25 -26.79 12.91 9.50
CA ASP A 25 -26.04 13.75 8.56
C ASP A 25 -24.50 13.58 8.65
N GLU A 26 -24.01 12.84 9.63
CA GLU A 26 -22.56 12.62 9.78
C GLU A 26 -22.08 11.57 8.77
N LYS A 27 -21.13 11.96 7.90
CA LYS A 27 -20.49 11.06 6.95
C LYS A 27 -19.16 10.56 7.52
N VAL A 28 -19.00 9.24 7.54
CA VAL A 28 -17.76 8.57 7.93
C VAL A 28 -17.01 8.18 6.68
N PHE A 29 -15.72 8.41 6.66
CA PHE A 29 -14.80 7.92 5.64
C PHE A 29 -13.80 6.94 6.26
N ILE A 30 -13.31 6.03 5.43
CA ILE A 30 -12.29 5.06 5.81
C ILE A 30 -10.95 5.53 5.27
N LYS A 31 -10.06 5.91 6.20
CA LYS A 31 -8.68 6.27 5.89
C LYS A 31 -7.82 5.02 5.86
N ILE A 32 -7.07 4.83 4.80
CA ILE A 32 -6.19 3.69 4.57
C ILE A 32 -4.76 4.23 4.41
N SER A 33 -3.90 3.95 5.39
CA SER A 33 -2.48 4.32 5.35
C SER A 33 -1.68 3.10 4.93
N VAL A 34 -0.91 3.21 3.87
CA VAL A 34 -0.17 2.12 3.23
C VAL A 34 1.32 2.44 3.25
N SER A 35 2.13 1.51 3.74
CA SER A 35 3.56 1.48 3.51
C SER A 35 3.85 0.39 2.49
N ALA A 36 4.53 0.74 1.41
CA ALA A 36 4.91 -0.16 0.34
C ALA A 36 6.40 -0.04 0.04
N VAL A 37 6.95 -1.09 -0.55
CA VAL A 37 8.34 -1.10 -1.00
C VAL A 37 8.35 -1.19 -2.52
N GLN A 38 9.03 -0.24 -3.15
CA GLN A 38 9.37 -0.27 -4.56
C GLN A 38 10.80 -0.79 -4.71
N GLU A 39 10.97 -1.77 -5.58
CA GLU A 39 12.26 -2.31 -5.96
C GLU A 39 12.44 -2.18 -7.46
N LYS A 40 13.54 -1.57 -7.88
CA LYS A 40 13.85 -1.38 -9.29
C LYS A 40 15.26 -1.88 -9.59
N TYR A 41 15.34 -2.80 -10.55
CA TYR A 41 16.59 -3.30 -11.07
C TYR A 41 16.92 -2.61 -12.39
N PHE A 42 18.10 -2.00 -12.46
CA PHE A 42 18.65 -1.37 -13.67
C PHE A 42 19.69 -2.28 -14.31
N VAL A 43 19.52 -2.53 -15.60
CA VAL A 43 20.46 -3.31 -16.38
C VAL A 43 21.76 -2.53 -16.59
N GLY A 44 22.88 -3.20 -16.41
CA GLY A 44 24.19 -2.62 -16.73
C GLY A 44 24.37 -2.41 -18.24
N PRO A 45 25.02 -1.31 -18.68
CA PRO A 45 25.23 -1.02 -20.09
C PRO A 45 26.06 -2.10 -20.80
N TYR A 46 26.85 -2.87 -20.06
CA TYR A 46 27.67 -3.96 -20.58
C TYR A 46 27.13 -5.36 -20.25
N ALA A 47 25.87 -5.48 -19.85
CA ALA A 47 25.27 -6.75 -19.43
C ALA A 47 25.39 -7.85 -20.48
N LYS A 48 25.27 -7.53 -21.78
CA LYS A 48 25.45 -8.48 -22.90
C LYS A 48 26.82 -9.12 -22.95
N TYR A 49 27.82 -8.45 -22.41
CA TYR A 49 29.22 -8.88 -22.44
C TYR A 49 29.68 -9.52 -21.11
N ALA A 50 28.82 -9.59 -20.11
CA ALA A 50 29.15 -10.13 -18.80
C ALA A 50 29.62 -11.59 -18.86
N GLN A 51 28.94 -12.43 -19.65
CA GLN A 51 29.36 -13.82 -19.87
C GLN A 51 30.72 -13.91 -20.56
N LYS A 52 30.96 -13.08 -21.57
CA LYS A 52 32.19 -13.10 -22.35
C LYS A 52 33.43 -12.69 -21.53
N TYR A 53 33.30 -11.63 -20.72
CA TYR A 53 34.45 -11.04 -20.02
C TYR A 53 34.56 -11.42 -18.55
N LEU A 54 33.44 -11.73 -17.91
CA LEU A 54 33.41 -12.08 -16.49
C LEU A 54 33.00 -13.53 -16.21
N GLY A 55 32.55 -14.27 -17.23
CA GLY A 55 32.06 -15.66 -17.08
C GLY A 55 30.74 -15.76 -16.31
N VAL A 56 29.98 -14.67 -16.17
CA VAL A 56 28.75 -14.61 -15.37
C VAL A 56 27.56 -14.18 -16.25
N GLU A 57 26.45 -14.86 -16.12
CA GLU A 57 25.20 -14.42 -16.76
C GLU A 57 24.63 -13.20 -16.05
N ALA A 58 24.31 -12.15 -16.79
CA ALA A 58 23.66 -10.95 -16.31
C ALA A 58 22.22 -10.85 -16.82
N ARG A 59 21.34 -10.24 -16.04
CA ARG A 59 19.98 -9.92 -16.49
C ARG A 59 20.04 -8.91 -17.63
N GLN A 60 19.23 -9.13 -18.67
CA GLN A 60 19.20 -8.30 -19.88
C GLN A 60 18.03 -7.30 -19.90
N ALA A 61 17.14 -7.35 -18.93
CA ALA A 61 15.98 -6.46 -18.82
C ALA A 61 15.89 -5.83 -17.44
N SER A 62 15.57 -4.54 -17.43
CA SER A 62 15.20 -3.84 -16.18
C SER A 62 13.85 -4.36 -15.70
N VAL A 63 13.70 -4.48 -14.38
CA VAL A 63 12.47 -4.95 -13.74
C VAL A 63 12.15 -4.01 -12.59
N SER A 64 10.89 -3.59 -12.52
CA SER A 64 10.34 -2.86 -11.39
C SER A 64 9.25 -3.69 -10.73
N SER A 65 9.16 -3.62 -9.42
CA SER A 65 8.11 -4.29 -8.64
C SER A 65 7.77 -3.48 -7.40
N THR A 66 6.49 -3.46 -7.06
CA THR A 66 5.99 -2.80 -5.85
C THR A 66 5.10 -3.77 -5.09
N TRP A 67 5.31 -3.84 -3.77
CA TRP A 67 4.47 -4.66 -2.88
C TRP A 67 4.16 -3.92 -1.59
N ILE A 68 3.04 -4.28 -0.98
CA ILE A 68 2.62 -3.74 0.32
C ILE A 68 3.49 -4.38 1.41
N GLU A 69 4.06 -3.55 2.28
CA GLU A 69 4.78 -3.96 3.48
C GLU A 69 3.84 -3.94 4.69
N SER A 70 3.09 -2.86 4.85
CA SER A 70 2.10 -2.75 5.92
C SER A 70 0.91 -1.88 5.52
N VAL A 71 -0.24 -2.11 6.15
CA VAL A 71 -1.47 -1.33 5.95
C VAL A 71 -2.14 -1.09 7.29
N LYS A 72 -2.73 0.10 7.44
CA LYS A 72 -3.60 0.47 8.55
C LYS A 72 -4.91 1.03 8.01
N MET A 73 -6.01 0.73 8.67
CA MET A 73 -7.31 1.33 8.38
C MET A 73 -7.85 2.00 9.63
N ALA A 74 -8.49 3.16 9.45
CA ALA A 74 -9.18 3.87 10.50
C ALA A 74 -10.45 4.51 9.93
N ALA A 75 -11.55 4.44 10.66
CA ALA A 75 -12.75 5.20 10.36
C ALA A 75 -12.64 6.58 11.01
N ALA A 76 -13.03 7.63 10.31
CA ALA A 76 -13.03 8.99 10.81
C ALA A 76 -14.28 9.73 10.30
N VAL A 77 -14.77 10.67 11.09
CA VAL A 77 -15.89 11.54 10.71
C VAL A 77 -15.35 12.66 9.85
N ALA A 78 -16.01 12.91 8.72
CA ALA A 78 -15.65 14.02 7.83
C ALA A 78 -16.11 15.35 8.42
N SER A 79 -15.18 16.27 8.62
CA SER A 79 -15.51 17.67 8.90
C SER A 79 -15.72 18.43 7.58
N PRO A 80 -16.66 19.37 7.52
CA PRO A 80 -16.82 20.22 6.34
C PRO A 80 -15.52 21.00 6.08
N GLY A 81 -14.88 20.75 4.93
CA GLY A 81 -13.64 21.42 4.54
C GLY A 81 -12.38 20.56 4.68
N ASP A 82 -12.47 19.32 5.10
CA ASP A 82 -11.32 18.41 5.08
C ASP A 82 -10.91 18.13 3.63
N GLU A 83 -9.76 18.67 3.24
CA GLU A 83 -9.08 18.30 2.01
C GLU A 83 -8.16 17.11 2.30
N PHE A 84 -8.37 16.02 1.58
CA PHE A 84 -7.52 14.83 1.69
C PHE A 84 -6.28 15.00 0.82
N VAL A 85 -5.14 15.23 1.46
CA VAL A 85 -3.85 15.32 0.77
C VAL A 85 -3.29 13.92 0.59
N PHE A 86 -3.18 13.49 -0.67
CA PHE A 86 -2.50 12.25 -1.02
C PHE A 86 -1.00 12.50 -1.08
N ASN A 87 -0.24 11.91 -0.17
CA ASN A 87 1.22 11.94 -0.22
C ASN A 87 1.72 10.61 -0.80
N PHE A 88 2.22 10.66 -2.03
CA PHE A 88 2.75 9.48 -2.72
C PHE A 88 4.25 9.49 -2.65
N GLY A 89 4.97 9.70 -1.73
CA GLY A 89 6.42 9.59 -1.69
C GLY A 89 7.16 9.84 -3.03
N GLU A 90 8.44 9.89 -3.00
CA GLU A 90 9.27 10.06 -4.19
C GLU A 90 9.50 8.68 -4.85
N TYR A 91 9.18 8.55 -6.14
CA TYR A 91 9.41 7.31 -6.89
C TYR A 91 10.84 7.20 -7.37
N ILE A 92 11.34 5.96 -7.48
CA ILE A 92 12.64 5.71 -8.08
C ILE A 92 12.62 6.17 -9.55
N SER A 93 13.54 7.05 -9.91
CA SER A 93 13.70 7.54 -11.30
C SER A 93 13.82 6.37 -12.29
N ASP A 94 13.29 6.55 -13.50
CA ASP A 94 13.45 5.58 -14.59
C ASP A 94 14.84 5.59 -15.22
N ARG A 95 15.64 6.61 -14.92
CA ARG A 95 16.97 6.75 -15.49
C ARG A 95 18.01 6.10 -14.60
N PRO A 96 18.79 5.12 -15.14
CA PRO A 96 19.90 4.54 -14.41
C PRO A 96 21.02 5.57 -14.23
N ASP A 97 21.65 5.56 -13.07
CA ASP A 97 22.83 6.37 -12.79
C ASP A 97 24.08 5.50 -12.68
N PHE A 98 25.00 5.68 -13.62
CA PHE A 98 26.31 5.04 -13.66
C PHE A 98 27.45 6.05 -13.54
N THR A 99 27.17 7.30 -13.13
CA THR A 99 28.17 8.37 -13.06
C THR A 99 29.21 8.16 -11.97
N SER A 100 28.90 7.38 -10.95
CA SER A 100 29.81 7.03 -9.85
C SER A 100 30.90 6.03 -10.24
N VAL A 101 30.81 5.43 -11.44
CA VAL A 101 31.72 4.37 -11.86
C VAL A 101 33.11 4.93 -12.22
N PRO A 102 34.19 4.51 -11.56
CA PRO A 102 35.52 4.96 -11.85
C PRO A 102 36.06 4.27 -13.11
N LEU A 103 36.00 4.95 -14.25
CA LEU A 103 36.52 4.41 -15.51
C LEU A 103 37.83 5.10 -15.90
N LEU A 104 38.80 4.30 -16.38
CA LEU A 104 40.01 4.82 -17.00
C LEU A 104 39.67 5.54 -18.31
N LYS A 105 40.47 6.56 -18.68
CA LYS A 105 40.32 7.29 -19.96
C LYS A 105 40.26 6.36 -21.17
N ALA A 106 41.02 5.24 -21.14
CA ALA A 106 41.00 4.23 -22.18
C ALA A 106 39.62 3.55 -22.35
N ALA A 107 38.87 3.32 -21.28
CA ALA A 107 37.53 2.76 -21.35
C ALA A 107 36.51 3.79 -21.87
N VAL A 108 36.65 5.05 -21.48
CA VAL A 108 35.74 6.14 -21.90
C VAL A 108 35.92 6.49 -23.39
N GLY A 109 37.15 6.41 -23.90
CA GLY A 109 37.49 6.78 -25.29
C GLY A 109 37.17 5.69 -26.34
N GLN A 110 36.56 4.56 -25.96
CA GLN A 110 36.31 3.46 -26.92
C GLN A 110 35.20 3.79 -27.92
N LYS A 111 35.43 3.42 -29.18
CA LYS A 111 34.47 3.65 -30.28
C LYS A 111 33.27 2.65 -30.28
N SER A 112 33.44 1.49 -29.67
CA SER A 112 32.39 0.48 -29.58
C SER A 112 32.06 0.11 -28.13
N ILE A 113 30.82 -0.27 -27.88
CA ILE A 113 30.36 -0.72 -26.56
C ILE A 113 31.14 -1.97 -26.11
N GLU A 114 31.44 -2.88 -27.03
CA GLU A 114 32.23 -4.08 -26.72
C GLU A 114 33.65 -3.75 -26.30
N ALA A 115 34.33 -2.84 -26.98
CA ALA A 115 35.66 -2.40 -26.60
C ALA A 115 35.67 -1.66 -25.26
N ALA A 116 34.64 -0.88 -24.99
CA ALA A 116 34.44 -0.25 -23.68
C ALA A 116 34.21 -1.29 -22.57
N ALA A 117 33.41 -2.32 -22.83
CA ALA A 117 33.20 -3.43 -21.90
C ALA A 117 34.50 -4.21 -21.63
N SER A 118 35.30 -4.50 -22.67
CA SER A 118 36.61 -5.13 -22.50
C SER A 118 37.54 -4.31 -21.60
N ALA A 119 37.67 -3.00 -21.89
CA ALA A 119 38.50 -2.11 -21.08
C ALA A 119 38.03 -1.99 -19.63
N ALA A 120 36.72 -1.99 -19.39
CA ALA A 120 36.15 -2.01 -18.02
C ALA A 120 36.44 -3.33 -17.30
N ALA A 121 36.38 -4.46 -18.00
CA ALA A 121 36.72 -5.76 -17.45
C ALA A 121 38.23 -5.85 -17.11
N ASP A 122 39.10 -5.34 -17.99
CA ASP A 122 40.55 -5.28 -17.72
C ASP A 122 40.85 -4.44 -16.48
N GLN A 123 40.16 -3.30 -16.32
CA GLN A 123 40.28 -2.48 -15.11
C GLN A 123 39.82 -3.24 -13.85
N LEU A 124 38.70 -3.97 -13.92
CA LEU A 124 38.21 -4.80 -12.83
C LEU A 124 39.22 -5.88 -12.44
N MET A 125 39.81 -6.57 -13.43
CA MET A 125 40.82 -7.59 -13.17
C MET A 125 42.08 -7.00 -12.56
N ASN A 126 42.52 -5.82 -13.01
CA ASN A 126 43.66 -5.10 -12.42
C ASN A 126 43.40 -4.74 -10.94
N ILE A 127 42.18 -4.32 -10.58
CA ILE A 127 41.84 -4.04 -9.19
C ILE A 127 41.91 -5.31 -8.36
N ARG A 128 41.37 -6.43 -8.84
CA ARG A 128 41.43 -7.73 -8.19
C ARG A 128 42.85 -8.22 -7.98
N GLN A 129 43.69 -8.08 -8.99
CA GLN A 129 45.10 -8.44 -8.92
C GLN A 129 45.85 -7.59 -7.88
N LYS A 130 45.70 -6.27 -7.89
CA LYS A 130 46.30 -5.38 -6.90
C LYS A 130 45.86 -5.71 -5.47
N ARG A 131 44.56 -5.96 -5.30
CA ARG A 131 44.00 -6.39 -4.00
C ARG A 131 44.64 -7.70 -3.53
N TYR A 132 44.79 -8.68 -4.41
CA TYR A 132 45.46 -9.95 -4.13
C TYR A 132 46.92 -9.75 -3.71
N LEU A 133 47.72 -8.98 -4.45
CA LEU A 133 49.10 -8.69 -4.13
C LEU A 133 49.27 -8.02 -2.75
N ILE A 134 48.42 -7.06 -2.43
CA ILE A 134 48.39 -6.42 -1.10
C ILE A 134 48.08 -7.44 0.02
N LEU A 135 47.12 -8.31 -0.20
CA LEU A 135 46.72 -9.31 0.81
C LEU A 135 47.79 -10.40 1.01
N THR A 136 48.56 -10.74 -0.02
CA THR A 136 49.65 -11.70 0.04
C THR A 136 50.96 -11.12 0.53
N GLY A 137 51.05 -9.77 0.66
CA GLY A 137 52.27 -9.08 1.03
C GLY A 137 53.30 -9.01 -0.08
N ASP A 138 52.93 -9.32 -1.32
CA ASP A 138 53.77 -9.29 -2.49
C ASP A 138 53.76 -7.88 -3.15
N THR A 139 53.97 -6.86 -2.34
CA THR A 139 54.05 -5.46 -2.75
C THR A 139 55.12 -4.72 -1.98
N ASP A 140 55.74 -3.76 -2.62
CA ASP A 140 56.75 -2.87 -1.98
C ASP A 140 56.09 -1.91 -0.93
N MET A 141 54.78 -1.92 -0.80
CA MET A 141 54.02 -1.07 0.12
C MET A 141 53.71 -1.78 1.41
N SER A 142 54.30 -1.29 2.50
CA SER A 142 53.94 -1.73 3.85
C SER A 142 52.72 -1.00 4.35
N LEU A 143 51.55 -1.55 4.09
CA LEU A 143 50.26 -1.07 4.65
C LEU A 143 49.95 -1.85 5.94
N SER A 144 49.59 -1.16 7.00
CA SER A 144 49.24 -1.79 8.26
C SER A 144 48.00 -1.14 8.88
N GLY A 145 47.30 -1.92 9.67
CA GLY A 145 46.19 -1.44 10.49
C GLY A 145 45.08 -0.77 9.70
N GLU A 146 44.74 0.48 10.04
CA GLU A 146 43.64 1.23 9.46
C GLU A 146 43.86 1.59 8.00
N SER A 147 45.10 1.90 7.62
CA SER A 147 45.44 2.20 6.22
C SER A 147 45.18 1.02 5.29
N LEU A 148 45.49 -0.20 5.72
CA LEU A 148 45.20 -1.42 4.98
C LEU A 148 43.67 -1.61 4.85
N LYS A 149 42.95 -1.42 5.94
CA LYS A 149 41.48 -1.53 5.93
C LYS A 149 40.85 -0.54 4.94
N LEU A 150 41.16 0.72 5.01
CA LEU A 150 40.66 1.76 4.10
C LEU A 150 40.99 1.47 2.64
N THR A 151 42.21 0.97 2.36
CA THR A 151 42.63 0.60 1.01
C THR A 151 41.79 -0.56 0.46
N LEU A 152 41.54 -1.59 1.27
CA LEU A 152 40.74 -2.75 0.88
C LEU A 152 39.26 -2.39 0.70
N GLU A 153 38.73 -1.50 1.54
CA GLU A 153 37.37 -0.96 1.40
C GLU A 153 37.23 -0.16 0.09
N GLU A 154 38.21 0.68 -0.26
CA GLU A 154 38.20 1.44 -1.50
C GLU A 154 38.29 0.53 -2.73
N PHE A 155 39.15 -0.50 -2.73
CA PHE A 155 39.16 -1.50 -3.80
C PHE A 155 37.82 -2.20 -3.95
N SER A 156 37.20 -2.58 -2.83
CA SER A 156 35.88 -3.22 -2.85
C SER A 156 34.80 -2.31 -3.40
N ARG A 157 34.85 -1.01 -3.06
CA ARG A 157 33.94 0.00 -3.60
C ARG A 157 34.12 0.14 -5.12
N GLN A 158 35.37 0.28 -5.59
CA GLN A 158 35.66 0.42 -7.02
C GLN A 158 35.28 -0.83 -7.81
N GLU A 159 35.55 -2.02 -7.27
CA GLU A 159 35.15 -3.30 -7.85
C GLU A 159 33.63 -3.39 -7.99
N ASN A 160 32.87 -3.04 -6.94
CA ASN A 160 31.42 -3.05 -6.97
C ASN A 160 30.85 -2.04 -7.99
N GLU A 161 31.43 -0.85 -8.08
CA GLU A 161 31.01 0.15 -9.07
C GLU A 161 31.24 -0.33 -10.51
N LEU A 162 32.39 -0.94 -10.80
CA LEU A 162 32.66 -1.52 -12.13
C LEU A 162 31.75 -2.71 -12.42
N LEU A 163 31.45 -3.55 -11.43
CA LEU A 163 30.52 -4.66 -11.59
C LEU A 163 29.11 -4.20 -11.94
N LYS A 164 28.66 -3.02 -11.47
CA LYS A 164 27.36 -2.44 -11.86
C LYS A 164 27.22 -2.27 -13.36
N LEU A 165 28.30 -1.99 -14.09
CA LEU A 165 28.26 -1.86 -15.55
C LEU A 165 27.89 -3.16 -16.26
N PHE A 166 28.22 -4.31 -15.67
CA PHE A 166 27.95 -5.63 -16.24
C PHE A 166 26.72 -6.27 -15.62
N LEU A 167 26.61 -6.24 -14.30
CA LEU A 167 25.56 -6.94 -13.57
C LEU A 167 24.35 -6.06 -13.29
N GLY A 168 24.44 -4.74 -13.53
CA GLY A 168 23.42 -3.79 -13.13
C GLY A 168 23.42 -3.54 -11.63
N TYR A 169 22.42 -2.84 -11.16
CA TYR A 169 22.23 -2.58 -9.75
C TYR A 169 20.74 -2.50 -9.39
N LYS A 170 20.47 -2.59 -8.11
CA LYS A 170 19.13 -2.60 -7.55
C LYS A 170 18.96 -1.41 -6.62
N LEU A 171 17.87 -0.68 -6.79
CA LEU A 171 17.41 0.32 -5.83
C LEU A 171 16.17 -0.19 -5.12
N THR A 172 16.06 0.13 -3.84
CA THR A 172 14.89 -0.16 -3.03
C THR A 172 14.50 1.11 -2.30
N GLN A 173 13.22 1.47 -2.34
CA GLN A 173 12.68 2.66 -1.70
C GLN A 173 11.38 2.33 -1.00
N GLN A 174 11.18 2.92 0.18
CA GLN A 174 9.90 2.87 0.87
C GLN A 174 9.00 3.99 0.35
N LEU A 175 7.74 3.63 0.11
CA LEU A 175 6.68 4.52 -0.32
C LEU A 175 5.61 4.54 0.75
N GLU A 176 5.10 5.71 1.06
CA GLU A 176 3.98 5.88 1.96
C GLU A 176 2.83 6.54 1.20
N GLY A 177 1.63 6.02 1.37
CA GLY A 177 0.42 6.55 0.75
C GLY A 177 -0.74 6.58 1.73
N GLU A 178 -1.55 7.62 1.65
CA GLU A 178 -2.81 7.74 2.38
C GLU A 178 -3.95 7.84 1.38
N PHE A 179 -4.93 6.97 1.55
CA PHE A 179 -6.09 6.88 0.68
C PHE A 179 -7.36 6.98 1.52
N VAL A 180 -8.40 7.53 0.91
CA VAL A 180 -9.68 7.71 1.56
C VAL A 180 -10.78 7.08 0.72
N VAL A 181 -11.62 6.31 1.37
CA VAL A 181 -12.83 5.74 0.77
C VAL A 181 -14.02 6.24 1.57
N THR A 182 -14.99 6.84 0.89
CA THR A 182 -16.27 7.24 1.48
C THR A 182 -17.34 6.25 1.04
N PRO A 183 -17.80 5.37 1.94
CA PRO A 183 -18.91 4.47 1.64
C PRO A 183 -20.19 5.25 1.31
N SER A 184 -20.98 4.75 0.36
CA SER A 184 -22.27 5.35 -0.02
C SER A 184 -23.33 4.28 -0.16
N ALA A 185 -24.56 4.60 0.27
CA ALA A 185 -25.71 3.72 0.11
C ALA A 185 -26.08 3.46 -1.36
N ASP A 186 -25.65 4.35 -2.26
CA ASP A 186 -25.90 4.21 -3.71
C ASP A 186 -25.07 3.07 -4.35
N ASN A 187 -24.03 2.59 -3.65
CA ASN A 187 -23.20 1.50 -4.14
C ASN A 187 -23.69 0.15 -3.62
N GLU A 188 -24.61 -0.47 -4.35
CA GLU A 188 -25.19 -1.77 -3.99
C GLU A 188 -24.15 -2.89 -3.81
N SER A 189 -23.01 -2.81 -4.46
CA SER A 189 -21.95 -3.81 -4.35
C SER A 189 -21.15 -3.70 -3.05
N ASN A 190 -21.20 -2.57 -2.38
CA ASN A 190 -20.38 -2.23 -1.20
C ASN A 190 -18.88 -2.50 -1.40
N LEU A 191 -18.43 -2.48 -2.66
CA LEU A 191 -17.06 -2.69 -3.06
C LEU A 191 -16.50 -1.39 -3.66
N TYR A 192 -15.36 -0.93 -3.13
CA TYR A 192 -14.72 0.31 -3.50
C TYR A 192 -13.28 0.05 -3.92
N VAL A 193 -12.81 0.70 -4.98
CA VAL A 193 -11.38 0.71 -5.29
C VAL A 193 -10.72 1.69 -4.31
N ALA A 194 -9.88 1.18 -3.43
CA ALA A 194 -9.20 2.00 -2.43
C ALA A 194 -7.99 2.72 -3.04
N PHE A 195 -7.14 1.96 -3.73
CA PHE A 195 -5.97 2.46 -4.44
C PHE A 195 -5.49 1.41 -5.44
N ARG A 196 -4.43 1.73 -6.17
CA ARG A 196 -3.81 0.80 -7.13
C ARG A 196 -2.32 0.66 -6.87
N ILE A 197 -1.78 -0.48 -7.26
CA ILE A 197 -0.35 -0.79 -7.18
C ILE A 197 0.14 -1.09 -8.59
N SER A 198 1.09 -0.29 -9.06
CA SER A 198 1.78 -0.50 -10.32
C SER A 198 3.22 -0.94 -10.08
N GLU A 199 3.94 -1.26 -11.14
CA GLU A 199 5.39 -1.47 -11.10
C GLU A 199 6.13 -0.22 -10.63
N ASN A 200 5.54 0.95 -10.84
CA ASN A 200 6.11 2.25 -10.51
C ASN A 200 5.69 2.80 -9.15
N GLY A 201 4.86 2.09 -8.40
CA GLY A 201 4.48 2.47 -7.04
C GLY A 201 2.99 2.45 -6.76
N LEU A 202 2.58 3.22 -5.76
CA LEU A 202 1.19 3.40 -5.34
C LEU A 202 0.51 4.45 -6.21
N LEU A 203 -0.73 4.19 -6.63
CA LEU A 203 -1.52 5.06 -7.49
C LEU A 203 -2.92 5.28 -6.89
N PRO A 204 -3.56 6.43 -7.14
CA PRO A 204 -4.91 6.69 -6.70
C PRO A 204 -5.93 5.76 -7.38
N ALA A 205 -7.11 5.63 -6.77
CA ALA A 205 -8.18 4.74 -7.23
C ALA A 205 -8.62 5.00 -8.68
N ASN A 206 -8.62 6.27 -9.11
CA ASN A 206 -9.04 6.73 -10.44
C ASN A 206 -7.97 6.54 -11.53
N HIS A 207 -6.77 6.08 -11.19
CA HIS A 207 -5.73 5.81 -12.19
C HIS A 207 -6.08 4.55 -12.99
N LEU A 208 -5.66 4.48 -14.27
CA LEU A 208 -5.98 3.35 -15.14
C LEU A 208 -4.99 2.18 -15.04
N GLU A 209 -3.77 2.47 -14.59
CA GLU A 209 -2.70 1.47 -14.50
C GLU A 209 -2.69 0.75 -13.17
N GLY A 210 -2.05 -0.42 -13.14
CA GLY A 210 -1.81 -1.20 -11.95
C GLY A 210 -2.99 -2.07 -11.52
N ARG A 211 -2.69 -2.99 -10.60
CA ARG A 211 -3.70 -3.86 -9.98
C ARG A 211 -4.48 -3.08 -8.93
N MET A 212 -5.77 -3.38 -8.82
CA MET A 212 -6.66 -2.74 -7.86
C MET A 212 -6.52 -3.39 -6.49
N VAL A 213 -6.44 -2.55 -5.47
CA VAL A 213 -6.68 -2.92 -4.08
C VAL A 213 -8.07 -2.41 -3.72
N THR A 214 -8.95 -3.30 -3.29
CA THR A 214 -10.36 -3.01 -3.07
C THR A 214 -10.72 -3.08 -1.59
N LEU A 215 -11.58 -2.17 -1.16
CA LEU A 215 -12.20 -2.19 0.15
C LEU A 215 -13.64 -2.70 0.01
N GLU A 216 -13.94 -3.81 0.65
CA GLU A 216 -15.28 -4.33 0.82
C GLU A 216 -15.83 -3.83 2.17
N VAL A 217 -17.01 -3.21 2.14
CA VAL A 217 -17.71 -2.68 3.33
C VAL A 217 -19.00 -3.45 3.48
N GLN A 218 -19.03 -4.44 4.37
CA GLN A 218 -20.18 -5.31 4.55
C GLN A 218 -20.98 -4.93 5.80
N PRO A 219 -22.20 -4.35 5.67
CA PRO A 219 -23.06 -4.11 6.82
C PRO A 219 -23.54 -5.42 7.45
N LEU A 220 -23.53 -5.49 8.77
CA LEU A 220 -23.93 -6.66 9.56
C LEU A 220 -25.38 -6.58 10.06
N ASN A 221 -25.83 -5.38 10.40
CA ASN A 221 -27.09 -5.15 11.09
C ASN A 221 -28.22 -4.61 10.19
N LEU A 222 -28.11 -4.78 8.88
CA LEU A 222 -29.23 -4.45 7.99
C LEU A 222 -30.42 -5.37 8.31
N PRO A 223 -31.65 -4.82 8.32
CA PRO A 223 -32.83 -5.67 8.46
C PRO A 223 -32.82 -6.67 7.30
N ALA A 224 -33.00 -7.94 7.60
CA ALA A 224 -33.31 -8.91 6.56
C ALA A 224 -34.47 -8.32 5.76
N SER A 225 -34.33 -8.23 4.42
CA SER A 225 -35.45 -7.80 3.57
C SER A 225 -36.68 -8.60 4.02
N GLU A 226 -37.63 -7.90 4.64
CA GLU A 226 -38.84 -8.60 5.08
C GLU A 226 -39.39 -9.32 3.84
N PRO A 227 -39.64 -10.65 3.93
CA PRO A 227 -40.32 -11.31 2.85
C PRO A 227 -41.61 -10.50 2.69
N VAL A 228 -41.88 -10.01 1.48
CA VAL A 228 -43.08 -9.26 1.13
C VAL A 228 -44.23 -9.98 1.84
N ALA A 229 -44.77 -9.35 2.91
CA ALA A 229 -45.79 -9.94 3.75
C ALA A 229 -46.86 -10.44 2.80
N SER A 230 -47.08 -11.74 2.83
CA SER A 230 -48.16 -12.38 2.08
C SER A 230 -49.41 -11.55 2.35
N LEU A 231 -50.09 -11.11 1.31
CA LEU A 231 -51.30 -10.25 1.32
C LEU A 231 -52.50 -10.80 2.12
N ASP A 232 -52.27 -11.73 3.06
CA ASP A 232 -53.29 -12.45 3.81
C ASP A 232 -53.41 -12.06 5.29
N GLU A 233 -52.74 -11.06 5.77
CA GLU A 233 -53.02 -10.54 7.11
C GLU A 233 -54.11 -9.46 7.06
N ASN A 234 -55.29 -9.89 7.42
CA ASN A 234 -56.52 -9.14 7.60
C ASN A 234 -56.28 -7.85 8.42
N PRO A 235 -56.37 -6.63 7.83
CA PRO A 235 -55.97 -5.40 8.51
C PRO A 235 -56.90 -4.94 9.64
N LYS A 236 -57.78 -5.83 10.16
CA LYS A 236 -58.87 -5.46 11.08
C LYS A 236 -58.59 -5.77 12.55
N LYS A 237 -57.41 -6.24 12.94
CA LYS A 237 -57.04 -6.34 14.36
C LYS A 237 -55.98 -5.32 14.75
N LYS A 238 -56.26 -4.01 14.55
CA LYS A 238 -55.56 -2.99 15.33
C LYS A 238 -55.95 -3.20 16.80
N HIS A 239 -54.99 -3.58 17.63
CA HIS A 239 -55.19 -3.63 19.07
C HIS A 239 -55.66 -2.25 19.54
N LYS A 240 -56.90 -2.13 20.07
CA LYS A 240 -57.36 -0.86 20.61
C LYS A 240 -56.45 -0.45 21.75
N ALA A 241 -55.94 0.78 21.69
CA ALA A 241 -55.18 1.35 22.79
C ALA A 241 -56.04 1.42 24.06
N PRO A 242 -55.48 1.19 25.26
CA PRO A 242 -56.14 1.43 26.53
C PRO A 242 -56.65 2.86 26.64
N LYS A 243 -57.70 3.11 27.46
CA LYS A 243 -58.46 4.35 27.54
C LYS A 243 -57.64 5.63 27.76
N ASN A 244 -56.40 5.53 28.25
CA ASN A 244 -55.50 6.67 28.53
C ASN A 244 -54.19 6.63 27.73
N MET A 245 -54.12 5.80 26.67
CA MET A 245 -52.93 5.66 25.83
C MET A 245 -53.29 5.80 24.35
N LYS A 246 -52.36 6.34 23.58
CA LYS A 246 -52.45 6.38 22.09
C LYS A 246 -51.22 5.69 21.51
N TRP A 247 -51.39 5.06 20.34
CA TRP A 247 -50.28 4.60 19.55
C TRP A 247 -49.62 5.80 18.88
N GLU A 248 -48.32 5.94 19.05
CA GLU A 248 -47.53 6.97 18.39
C GLU A 248 -46.42 6.28 17.59
N THR A 249 -46.33 6.66 16.34
CA THR A 249 -45.26 6.15 15.44
C THR A 249 -44.01 6.91 15.76
N LYS A 250 -42.98 6.20 16.20
CA LYS A 250 -41.61 6.74 16.39
C LYS A 250 -40.70 6.17 15.34
N SER A 251 -39.71 6.97 14.97
CA SER A 251 -38.63 6.56 14.10
C SER A 251 -37.29 6.70 14.83
N GLU A 252 -36.48 5.69 14.69
CA GLU A 252 -35.13 5.64 15.27
C GLU A 252 -34.14 5.33 14.15
N PHE A 253 -33.07 6.12 14.08
CA PHE A 253 -31.99 5.86 13.14
C PHE A 253 -31.01 4.86 13.75
N ILE A 254 -30.71 3.80 13.01
CA ILE A 254 -29.75 2.75 13.41
C ILE A 254 -28.56 2.82 12.45
N PRO A 255 -27.36 3.23 12.94
CA PRO A 255 -26.18 3.24 12.12
C PRO A 255 -25.75 1.81 11.74
N ALA A 256 -25.16 1.65 10.56
CA ALA A 256 -24.69 0.34 10.14
C ALA A 256 -23.37 -0.03 10.82
N GLU A 257 -23.35 -1.17 11.47
CA GLU A 257 -22.13 -1.86 11.87
C GLU A 257 -21.56 -2.61 10.67
N CYS A 258 -20.35 -2.33 10.26
CA CYS A 258 -19.76 -2.87 9.05
C CYS A 258 -18.47 -3.63 9.32
N VAL A 259 -18.30 -4.76 8.63
CA VAL A 259 -17.01 -5.41 8.48
C VAL A 259 -16.31 -4.82 7.26
N LEU A 260 -15.10 -4.37 7.47
CA LEU A 260 -14.21 -3.82 6.45
C LEU A 260 -13.19 -4.87 6.05
N ARG A 261 -13.07 -5.19 4.76
CA ARG A 261 -12.04 -6.10 4.24
C ARG A 261 -11.28 -5.43 3.12
N LEU A 262 -10.00 -5.20 3.33
CA LEU A 262 -9.10 -4.72 2.28
C LEU A 262 -8.52 -5.92 1.54
N ARG A 263 -8.65 -5.95 0.22
CA ARG A 263 -8.22 -7.06 -0.64
C ARG A 263 -7.23 -6.61 -1.71
N ASP A 264 -6.14 -7.36 -1.85
CA ASP A 264 -5.26 -7.30 -3.04
C ASP A 264 -5.59 -8.52 -3.92
N GLY A 265 -6.40 -8.31 -4.94
CA GLY A 265 -7.00 -9.38 -5.72
C GLY A 265 -7.87 -10.30 -4.87
N ALA A 266 -7.55 -11.60 -4.82
CA ALA A 266 -8.27 -12.59 -4.00
C ALA A 266 -7.82 -12.63 -2.53
N THR A 267 -6.72 -11.99 -2.18
CA THR A 267 -6.13 -12.06 -0.85
C THR A 267 -6.64 -10.95 0.05
N VAL A 268 -7.16 -11.29 1.23
CA VAL A 268 -7.48 -10.31 2.27
C VAL A 268 -6.17 -9.86 2.93
N VAL A 269 -5.85 -8.57 2.79
CA VAL A 269 -4.64 -7.95 3.36
C VAL A 269 -4.89 -7.50 4.79
N LEU A 270 -6.06 -6.92 5.02
CA LEU A 270 -6.46 -6.42 6.34
C LEU A 270 -7.97 -6.56 6.52
N GLN A 271 -8.41 -6.84 7.75
CA GLN A 271 -9.82 -6.85 8.14
C GLN A 271 -9.99 -6.05 9.42
N GLY A 272 -11.11 -5.34 9.52
CA GLY A 272 -11.49 -4.54 10.69
C GLY A 272 -13.00 -4.35 10.74
N GLU A 273 -13.47 -3.64 11.76
CA GLU A 273 -14.87 -3.30 11.94
C GLU A 273 -15.00 -1.78 12.12
N ALA A 274 -16.11 -1.20 11.65
CA ALA A 274 -16.40 0.22 11.81
C ALA A 274 -17.90 0.45 11.79
N VAL A 275 -18.33 1.51 12.48
CA VAL A 275 -19.70 2.02 12.37
C VAL A 275 -19.74 3.04 11.23
N VAL A 276 -20.63 2.83 10.26
CA VAL A 276 -20.78 3.66 9.05
C VAL A 276 -22.23 4.17 8.99
N PRO A 277 -22.52 5.35 9.58
CA PRO A 277 -23.88 5.87 9.69
C PRO A 277 -24.59 5.98 8.33
N GLN A 278 -23.91 6.45 7.28
CA GLN A 278 -24.50 6.62 5.96
C GLN A 278 -24.97 5.32 5.28
N LEU A 279 -24.61 4.16 5.80
CA LEU A 279 -25.14 2.84 5.39
C LEU A 279 -26.23 2.34 6.34
N GLY A 280 -26.59 3.10 7.37
CA GLY A 280 -27.63 2.77 8.32
C GLY A 280 -29.05 2.88 7.73
N TYR A 281 -30.04 2.56 8.56
CA TYR A 281 -31.44 2.61 8.18
C TYR A 281 -32.29 3.20 9.29
N THR A 282 -33.47 3.71 8.92
CA THR A 282 -34.44 4.20 9.88
C THR A 282 -35.47 3.12 10.18
N ARG A 283 -35.53 2.71 11.46
CA ARG A 283 -36.54 1.79 11.95
C ARG A 283 -37.74 2.56 12.47
N THR A 284 -38.92 2.23 11.96
CA THR A 284 -40.19 2.81 12.42
C THR A 284 -40.91 1.78 13.31
N TYR A 285 -41.32 2.20 14.48
CA TYR A 285 -42.08 1.34 15.42
C TYR A 285 -43.22 2.13 16.07
N GLU A 286 -44.27 1.40 16.48
CA GLU A 286 -45.41 2.00 17.20
C GLU A 286 -45.22 1.81 18.71
N GLU A 287 -45.27 2.91 19.46
CA GLU A 287 -45.15 2.90 20.91
C GLU A 287 -46.44 3.42 21.55
N LEU A 288 -46.88 2.79 22.65
CA LEU A 288 -48.02 3.25 23.46
C LEU A 288 -47.57 4.41 24.36
N VAL A 289 -48.08 5.60 24.06
CA VAL A 289 -47.75 6.83 24.82
C VAL A 289 -48.99 7.29 25.61
N PRO A 290 -48.84 7.72 26.87
CA PRO A 290 -49.94 8.26 27.63
C PRO A 290 -50.52 9.53 26.99
N VAL A 291 -51.86 9.61 26.90
CA VAL A 291 -52.52 10.82 26.42
C VAL A 291 -52.34 11.93 27.47
N PRO A 292 -51.75 13.08 27.15
CA PRO A 292 -51.59 14.16 28.09
C PRO A 292 -52.96 14.61 28.60
N VAL A 293 -53.18 14.55 29.94
CA VAL A 293 -54.36 15.09 30.56
C VAL A 293 -54.31 16.59 30.46
N ALA A 294 -55.25 17.20 29.68
CA ALA A 294 -55.36 18.68 29.64
C ALA A 294 -55.63 19.18 31.03
N SER A 295 -54.66 19.88 31.63
CA SER A 295 -54.87 20.65 32.86
C SER A 295 -55.85 21.78 32.57
N LYS A 296 -57.02 21.70 33.22
CA LYS A 296 -58.00 22.77 33.25
C LYS A 296 -57.47 23.96 34.03
#